data_e6f00df6dae92f9564a1876bdba8427d
#
_entry.id   e6f00df6dae92f9564a1876bdba8427d
#
_cell.length_a   1.000
_cell.length_b   1.000
_cell.length_c   1.000
_cell.angle_alpha   90.00
_cell.angle_beta   90.00
_cell.angle_gamma   90.00
#
_symmetry.space_group_name_H-M   'P 1'
#
loop_
_entity.id
_entity.type
_entity.pdbx_description
1 polymer ?
#
loop_
_entity_poly.entity_id
_entity_poly.type
_entity_poly.pdbx_seq_one_letter_code
_entity_poly.pdbx_strand_id
1 'polypeptide(L)'
;MANFTTKTIKEIFDSFMAKYNVLRNKYGDNSPLLEKSFIKTIGYSIGGVAATIWQMSVWVLKQIFPQTCDLETLLLWGGLIGVNYNYGQSTNLTIKLNNVTASYLVSGTVYKDLNTGLIYKTISQVNAENSQIITTVQCTTSGEIGNIPVGTVLNIANPLDGIPSTAEVVEIKIEGTADEEVEVYRKRVLYGFKNKTESGSPIDYYNWALEVPGIVDAFPYLLNEGIMTLFLVANGSGKNRTPSGEVTPNPFPEWTEGNFKEFDGSGQFLQVAQSIEGSEIGVHNRRPAMATVELKTPNYTAFDVEISGLTNISYNEAIKNAIVNVLDGKKPHIVVLNYPVSKAKINQPELSASCLSILDGETFTSFILKNDSGVVINEAILGIGCLAYLRTLKINDSVFYTSEGE
;
A
#
# COMPACT_ATOMS: atom_id res chain seq x y z
N MET A 1 -12.58 -25.78 1.94
CA MET A 1 -13.84 -25.01 1.75
C MET A 1 -14.76 -25.82 0.85
N ALA A 2 -16.05 -26.02 1.24
CA ALA A 2 -17.02 -26.63 0.35
C ALA A 2 -17.18 -25.71 -0.88
N ASN A 3 -16.89 -26.24 -2.08
CA ASN A 3 -17.13 -25.51 -3.33
C ASN A 3 -18.65 -25.43 -3.55
N PHE A 4 -19.28 -24.36 -3.10
CA PHE A 4 -20.66 -24.05 -3.43
C PHE A 4 -20.71 -23.55 -4.88
N THR A 5 -20.87 -24.47 -5.82
CA THR A 5 -21.09 -24.12 -7.23
C THR A 5 -22.51 -23.61 -7.40
N THR A 6 -22.69 -22.47 -8.07
CA THR A 6 -24.01 -21.95 -8.43
C THR A 6 -24.64 -22.85 -9.50
N LYS A 7 -25.87 -23.28 -9.27
CA LYS A 7 -26.62 -23.99 -10.31
C LYS A 7 -27.10 -23.03 -11.39
N THR A 8 -26.92 -23.41 -12.62
CA THR A 8 -27.41 -22.65 -13.78
C THR A 8 -28.93 -22.77 -13.90
N ILE A 9 -29.55 -21.81 -14.58
CA ILE A 9 -30.99 -21.84 -14.90
C ILE A 9 -31.35 -23.16 -15.60
N LYS A 10 -30.50 -23.62 -16.50
CA LYS A 10 -30.68 -24.85 -17.25
C LYS A 10 -30.69 -26.09 -16.34
N GLU A 11 -29.75 -26.21 -15.42
CA GLU A 11 -29.69 -27.34 -14.47
C GLU A 11 -30.92 -27.40 -13.56
N ILE A 12 -31.42 -26.22 -13.12
CA ILE A 12 -32.62 -26.13 -12.29
C ILE A 12 -33.85 -26.51 -13.12
N PHE A 13 -33.94 -26.01 -14.36
CA PHE A 13 -34.99 -26.35 -15.31
C PHE A 13 -35.02 -27.84 -15.61
N ASP A 14 -33.85 -28.43 -15.92
CA ASP A 14 -33.74 -29.89 -16.21
C ASP A 14 -34.18 -30.73 -15.01
N SER A 15 -33.81 -30.31 -13.79
CA SER A 15 -34.26 -30.96 -12.55
C SER A 15 -35.79 -30.86 -12.36
N PHE A 16 -36.38 -29.68 -12.66
CA PHE A 16 -37.83 -29.49 -12.63
C PHE A 16 -38.52 -30.37 -13.65
N MET A 17 -38.04 -30.40 -14.89
CA MET A 17 -38.62 -31.20 -15.97
C MET A 17 -38.50 -32.70 -15.69
N ALA A 18 -37.40 -33.15 -15.11
CA ALA A 18 -37.24 -34.56 -14.70
C ALA A 18 -38.32 -34.96 -13.68
N LYS A 19 -38.52 -34.14 -12.63
CA LYS A 19 -39.57 -34.39 -11.63
C LYS A 19 -40.99 -34.35 -12.22
N TYR A 20 -41.23 -33.37 -13.10
CA TYR A 20 -42.53 -33.22 -13.78
C TYR A 20 -42.84 -34.46 -14.66
N ASN A 21 -41.84 -34.98 -15.41
CA ASN A 21 -42.01 -36.15 -16.24
C ASN A 21 -42.28 -37.41 -15.40
N VAL A 22 -41.61 -37.55 -14.24
CA VAL A 22 -41.87 -38.66 -13.30
C VAL A 22 -43.32 -38.64 -12.81
N LEU A 23 -43.84 -37.46 -12.48
CA LEU A 23 -45.26 -37.31 -12.06
C LEU A 23 -46.23 -37.61 -13.19
N ARG A 24 -45.97 -37.14 -14.41
CA ARG A 24 -46.80 -37.48 -15.60
C ARG A 24 -46.90 -38.98 -15.84
N ASN A 25 -45.74 -39.61 -15.86
CA ASN A 25 -45.64 -41.09 -16.07
C ASN A 25 -46.45 -41.86 -15.01
N LYS A 26 -46.42 -41.37 -13.73
CA LYS A 26 -47.23 -41.95 -12.64
C LYS A 26 -48.74 -41.84 -12.89
N TYR A 27 -49.20 -40.80 -13.60
CA TYR A 27 -50.60 -40.63 -13.96
C TYR A 27 -50.96 -41.13 -15.36
N GLY A 28 -50.08 -41.90 -16.01
CA GLY A 28 -50.31 -42.56 -17.29
C GLY A 28 -50.19 -41.67 -18.53
N ASP A 29 -49.75 -40.44 -18.40
CA ASP A 29 -49.54 -39.52 -19.53
C ASP A 29 -48.10 -39.58 -20.04
N ASN A 30 -47.86 -40.27 -21.14
CA ASN A 30 -46.54 -40.40 -21.79
C ASN A 30 -46.44 -39.60 -23.09
N SER A 31 -47.35 -38.65 -23.36
CA SER A 31 -47.29 -37.82 -24.57
C SER A 31 -46.10 -36.89 -24.62
N PRO A 32 -45.47 -36.67 -25.78
CA PRO A 32 -44.29 -35.76 -25.87
C PRO A 32 -44.72 -34.31 -25.61
N LEU A 33 -43.95 -33.62 -24.78
CA LEU A 33 -44.15 -32.21 -24.52
C LEU A 33 -43.65 -31.36 -25.69
N LEU A 34 -44.47 -30.48 -26.21
CA LEU A 34 -44.10 -29.49 -27.23
C LEU A 34 -42.97 -28.56 -26.72
N GLU A 35 -42.09 -28.14 -27.64
CA GLU A 35 -40.99 -27.21 -27.29
C GLU A 35 -41.48 -25.89 -26.65
N LYS A 36 -42.61 -25.37 -27.14
CA LYS A 36 -43.23 -24.15 -26.64
C LYS A 36 -44.40 -24.43 -25.70
N SER A 37 -44.34 -25.48 -24.90
CA SER A 37 -45.42 -25.77 -23.94
C SER A 37 -45.40 -24.80 -22.76
N PHE A 38 -46.60 -24.46 -22.23
CA PHE A 38 -46.78 -23.63 -21.06
C PHE A 38 -45.93 -24.09 -19.84
N ILE A 39 -45.87 -25.40 -19.65
CA ILE A 39 -45.07 -26.00 -18.56
C ILE A 39 -43.59 -25.73 -18.68
N LYS A 40 -43.02 -25.78 -19.90
CA LYS A 40 -41.59 -25.41 -20.11
C LYS A 40 -41.36 -23.91 -19.83
N THR A 41 -42.28 -23.06 -20.23
CA THR A 41 -42.19 -21.62 -19.92
C THR A 41 -42.23 -21.36 -18.42
N ILE A 42 -43.12 -22.01 -17.69
CA ILE A 42 -43.18 -21.94 -16.22
C ILE A 42 -41.88 -22.50 -15.63
N GLY A 43 -41.41 -23.64 -16.12
CA GLY A 43 -40.17 -24.27 -15.64
C GLY A 43 -38.92 -23.34 -15.79
N TYR A 44 -38.82 -22.63 -16.91
CA TYR A 44 -37.76 -21.63 -17.12
C TYR A 44 -37.89 -20.43 -16.18
N SER A 45 -39.12 -19.92 -15.99
CA SER A 45 -39.39 -18.79 -15.08
C SER A 45 -39.03 -19.15 -13.63
N ILE A 46 -39.49 -20.30 -13.17
CA ILE A 46 -39.15 -20.82 -11.83
C ILE A 46 -37.64 -21.05 -11.73
N GLY A 47 -37.03 -21.62 -12.78
CA GLY A 47 -35.57 -21.83 -12.85
C GLY A 47 -34.81 -20.51 -12.72
N GLY A 48 -35.27 -19.43 -13.35
CA GLY A 48 -34.69 -18.09 -13.23
C GLY A 48 -34.73 -17.56 -11.81
N VAL A 49 -35.90 -17.57 -11.17
CA VAL A 49 -36.09 -17.13 -9.78
C VAL A 49 -35.23 -17.97 -8.82
N ALA A 50 -35.26 -19.29 -8.97
CA ALA A 50 -34.51 -20.17 -8.11
C ALA A 50 -32.98 -20.00 -8.28
N ALA A 51 -32.49 -19.76 -9.50
CA ALA A 51 -31.09 -19.44 -9.75
C ALA A 51 -30.66 -18.13 -9.09
N THR A 52 -31.50 -17.10 -9.13
CA THR A 52 -31.24 -15.81 -8.46
C THR A 52 -31.16 -15.98 -6.94
N ILE A 53 -32.10 -16.71 -6.34
CA ILE A 53 -32.08 -17.03 -4.90
C ILE A 53 -30.82 -17.81 -4.54
N TRP A 54 -30.44 -18.77 -5.38
CA TRP A 54 -29.21 -19.57 -5.15
C TRP A 54 -27.96 -18.70 -5.20
N GLN A 55 -27.84 -17.82 -6.18
CA GLN A 55 -26.72 -16.86 -6.30
C GLN A 55 -26.66 -15.93 -5.09
N MET A 56 -27.81 -15.39 -4.67
CA MET A 56 -27.90 -14.55 -3.46
C MET A 56 -27.47 -15.34 -2.21
N SER A 57 -27.89 -16.60 -2.08
CA SER A 57 -27.51 -17.43 -0.93
C SER A 57 -25.99 -17.68 -0.90
N VAL A 58 -25.36 -17.95 -2.04
CA VAL A 58 -23.90 -18.13 -2.15
C VAL A 58 -23.18 -16.81 -1.85
N TRP A 59 -23.71 -15.67 -2.32
CA TRP A 59 -23.15 -14.37 -2.01
C TRP A 59 -23.22 -14.07 -0.50
N VAL A 60 -24.36 -14.30 0.15
CA VAL A 60 -24.52 -14.13 1.60
C VAL A 60 -23.53 -15.01 2.38
N LEU A 61 -23.35 -16.27 1.96
CA LEU A 61 -22.37 -17.17 2.59
C LEU A 61 -20.93 -16.62 2.48
N LYS A 62 -20.59 -15.97 1.37
CA LYS A 62 -19.28 -15.30 1.23
C LYS A 62 -19.11 -14.13 2.16
N GLN A 63 -20.21 -13.39 2.45
CA GLN A 63 -20.15 -12.23 3.35
C GLN A 63 -19.96 -12.59 4.83
N ILE A 64 -20.26 -13.82 5.22
CA ILE A 64 -20.14 -14.25 6.62
C ILE A 64 -18.67 -14.30 7.10
N PHE A 65 -17.73 -14.56 6.20
CA PHE A 65 -16.33 -14.76 6.58
C PHE A 65 -15.42 -13.64 6.08
N PRO A 66 -14.52 -13.10 6.92
CA PRO A 66 -13.57 -12.05 6.52
C PRO A 66 -12.68 -12.46 5.33
N GLN A 67 -12.45 -13.77 5.13
CA GLN A 67 -11.63 -14.29 4.03
C GLN A 67 -12.26 -14.10 2.64
N THR A 68 -13.59 -13.98 2.56
CA THR A 68 -14.33 -14.02 1.29
C THR A 68 -15.32 -12.87 1.09
N CYS A 69 -15.54 -12.05 2.12
CA CYS A 69 -16.49 -10.94 2.06
C CYS A 69 -15.97 -9.77 1.21
N ASP A 70 -16.89 -8.94 0.76
CA ASP A 70 -16.61 -7.69 0.05
C ASP A 70 -16.03 -6.63 1.02
N LEU A 71 -15.49 -5.54 0.48
CA LEU A 71 -14.86 -4.49 1.27
C LEU A 71 -15.79 -3.92 2.35
N GLU A 72 -17.06 -3.65 2.02
CA GLU A 72 -18.03 -3.08 2.97
C GLU A 72 -18.20 -3.95 4.23
N THR A 73 -18.35 -5.25 4.03
CA THR A 73 -18.45 -6.22 5.15
C THR A 73 -17.11 -6.39 5.86
N LEU A 74 -16.00 -6.32 5.11
CA LEU A 74 -14.66 -6.40 5.69
C LEU A 74 -14.35 -5.21 6.60
N LEU A 75 -14.83 -4.00 6.26
CA LEU A 75 -14.74 -2.82 7.11
C LEU A 75 -15.44 -3.03 8.46
N LEU A 76 -16.61 -3.69 8.46
CA LEU A 76 -17.31 -4.05 9.70
C LEU A 76 -16.48 -5.03 10.55
N TRP A 77 -15.91 -6.06 9.92
CA TRP A 77 -15.04 -7.01 10.60
C TRP A 77 -13.78 -6.34 11.18
N GLY A 78 -13.14 -5.46 10.39
CA GLY A 78 -11.98 -4.69 10.84
C GLY A 78 -12.31 -3.78 12.02
N GLY A 79 -13.44 -3.08 11.96
CA GLY A 79 -13.93 -2.23 13.05
C GLY A 79 -14.15 -2.99 14.36
N LEU A 80 -14.63 -4.24 14.31
CA LEU A 80 -14.83 -5.07 15.49
C LEU A 80 -13.53 -5.44 16.22
N ILE A 81 -12.41 -5.48 15.50
CA ILE A 81 -11.10 -5.84 16.06
C ILE A 81 -10.15 -4.66 16.15
N GLY A 82 -10.62 -3.44 15.84
CA GLY A 82 -9.81 -2.21 15.89
C GLY A 82 -8.81 -2.06 14.75
N VAL A 83 -8.96 -2.79 13.64
CA VAL A 83 -8.14 -2.65 12.44
C VAL A 83 -8.86 -1.78 11.43
N ASN A 84 -8.45 -0.52 11.34
CA ASN A 84 -9.05 0.44 10.41
C ASN A 84 -8.49 0.28 8.98
N TYR A 85 -9.32 0.63 7.99
CA TYR A 85 -8.91 0.72 6.59
C TYR A 85 -8.14 2.02 6.35
N ASN A 86 -7.05 1.94 5.62
CA ASN A 86 -6.25 3.10 5.28
C ASN A 86 -6.79 3.73 3.99
N TYR A 87 -7.56 4.81 4.16
CA TYR A 87 -8.01 5.61 3.02
C TYR A 87 -6.84 6.42 2.45
N GLY A 88 -6.81 6.56 1.14
CA GLY A 88 -5.83 7.39 0.47
C GLY A 88 -5.91 8.84 0.92
N GLN A 89 -4.75 9.48 0.96
CA GLN A 89 -4.63 10.89 1.32
C GLN A 89 -4.47 11.76 0.07
N SER A 90 -4.98 12.97 0.16
CA SER A 90 -4.74 14.00 -0.87
C SER A 90 -3.39 14.66 -0.67
N THR A 91 -2.71 14.96 -1.75
CA THR A 91 -1.44 15.71 -1.74
C THR A 91 -1.64 17.12 -1.22
N ASN A 92 -0.78 17.54 -0.31
CA ASN A 92 -0.66 18.94 0.10
C ASN A 92 0.67 19.50 -0.41
N LEU A 93 0.59 20.58 -1.19
CA LEU A 93 1.74 21.25 -1.78
C LEU A 93 1.89 22.63 -1.16
N THR A 94 3.11 23.07 -0.97
CA THR A 94 3.43 24.47 -0.71
C THR A 94 3.64 25.19 -2.03
N ILE A 95 2.83 26.21 -2.31
CA ILE A 95 2.97 27.06 -3.51
C ILE A 95 3.44 28.45 -3.14
N LYS A 96 4.20 29.04 -4.04
CA LYS A 96 4.71 30.40 -3.96
C LYS A 96 4.16 31.25 -5.09
N LEU A 97 3.59 32.40 -4.71
CA LEU A 97 3.17 33.46 -5.63
C LEU A 97 4.10 34.63 -5.51
N ASN A 98 4.60 35.14 -6.63
CA ASN A 98 5.45 36.32 -6.68
C ASN A 98 4.67 37.50 -7.30
N ASN A 99 5.06 38.73 -7.00
CA ASN A 99 4.42 39.94 -7.51
C ASN A 99 2.94 40.09 -7.11
N VAL A 100 2.61 39.71 -5.87
CA VAL A 100 1.28 39.89 -5.30
C VAL A 100 1.08 41.36 -4.90
N THR A 101 -0.04 41.96 -5.35
CA THR A 101 -0.44 43.31 -4.96
C THR A 101 -1.66 43.28 -4.02
N ALA A 102 -2.34 42.17 -3.90
CA ALA A 102 -3.42 41.96 -2.93
C ALA A 102 -2.85 41.81 -1.51
N SER A 103 -3.65 42.20 -0.51
CA SER A 103 -3.24 42.10 0.90
C SER A 103 -3.26 40.66 1.43
N TYR A 104 -4.10 39.78 0.87
CA TYR A 104 -4.26 38.40 1.30
C TYR A 104 -4.80 37.53 0.18
N LEU A 105 -4.60 36.21 0.32
CA LEU A 105 -5.23 35.16 -0.52
C LEU A 105 -6.29 34.44 0.31
N VAL A 106 -7.49 34.29 -0.25
CA VAL A 106 -8.62 33.65 0.43
C VAL A 106 -8.48 32.13 0.43
N SER A 107 -8.89 31.50 1.53
CA SER A 107 -9.05 30.04 1.60
C SER A 107 -10.05 29.55 0.54
N GLY A 108 -9.79 28.37 -0.04
CA GLY A 108 -10.62 27.79 -1.09
C GLY A 108 -10.32 28.31 -2.50
N THR A 109 -9.33 29.18 -2.68
CA THR A 109 -8.88 29.61 -4.01
C THR A 109 -8.42 28.38 -4.80
N VAL A 110 -8.89 28.26 -6.04
CA VAL A 110 -8.73 27.10 -6.90
C VAL A 110 -7.58 27.33 -7.87
N TYR A 111 -6.62 26.41 -7.85
CA TYR A 111 -5.50 26.32 -8.80
C TYR A 111 -5.65 25.06 -9.62
N LYS A 112 -5.24 25.09 -10.86
CA LYS A 112 -5.28 23.95 -11.80
C LYS A 112 -3.90 23.73 -12.41
N ASP A 113 -3.47 22.48 -12.43
CA ASP A 113 -2.36 22.07 -13.28
C ASP A 113 -2.88 21.84 -14.71
N LEU A 114 -2.30 22.54 -15.69
CA LEU A 114 -2.72 22.44 -17.07
C LEU A 114 -2.29 21.12 -17.74
N ASN A 115 -1.25 20.48 -17.23
CA ASN A 115 -0.72 19.24 -17.80
C ASN A 115 -1.57 18.03 -17.41
N THR A 116 -1.91 17.92 -16.11
CA THR A 116 -2.67 16.79 -15.56
C THR A 116 -4.17 17.07 -15.45
N GLY A 117 -4.55 18.36 -15.47
CA GLY A 117 -5.94 18.79 -15.26
C GLY A 117 -6.38 18.76 -13.80
N LEU A 118 -5.51 18.42 -12.86
CA LEU A 118 -5.81 18.31 -11.43
C LEU A 118 -6.09 19.67 -10.80
N ILE A 119 -6.94 19.65 -9.80
CA ILE A 119 -7.41 20.83 -9.08
C ILE A 119 -6.86 20.82 -7.66
N TYR A 120 -6.28 21.96 -7.26
CA TYR A 120 -5.75 22.19 -5.93
C TYR A 120 -6.48 23.38 -5.30
N LYS A 121 -6.79 23.31 -4.00
CA LYS A 121 -7.47 24.39 -3.26
C LYS A 121 -6.61 24.84 -2.09
N THR A 122 -6.54 26.16 -1.87
CA THR A 122 -5.89 26.71 -0.68
C THR A 122 -6.63 26.28 0.58
N ILE A 123 -5.86 25.79 1.59
CA ILE A 123 -6.42 25.29 2.85
C ILE A 123 -6.83 26.46 3.76
N SER A 124 -5.98 27.48 3.84
CA SER A 124 -6.15 28.61 4.76
C SER A 124 -5.99 29.95 4.03
N GLN A 125 -6.54 31.00 4.64
CA GLN A 125 -6.24 32.36 4.24
C GLN A 125 -4.82 32.73 4.66
N VAL A 126 -4.05 33.40 3.77
CA VAL A 126 -2.67 33.81 4.03
C VAL A 126 -2.48 35.25 3.58
N ASN A 127 -1.85 36.07 4.41
CA ASN A 127 -1.52 37.47 4.10
C ASN A 127 -0.27 37.55 3.21
N ALA A 128 -0.22 38.56 2.39
CA ALA A 128 0.94 38.83 1.55
C ALA A 128 2.08 39.45 2.39
N GLU A 129 3.28 38.91 2.24
CA GLU A 129 4.51 39.42 2.83
C GLU A 129 5.52 39.77 1.72
N ASN A 130 6.07 40.96 1.71
CA ASN A 130 7.07 41.42 0.71
C ASN A 130 6.64 41.15 -0.76
N SER A 131 5.36 41.37 -1.08
CA SER A 131 4.76 41.10 -2.39
C SER A 131 4.82 39.61 -2.81
N GLN A 132 4.89 38.70 -1.84
CA GLN A 132 4.86 37.26 -2.04
C GLN A 132 3.81 36.63 -1.12
N ILE A 133 3.25 35.51 -1.57
CA ILE A 133 2.42 34.63 -0.73
C ILE A 133 2.99 33.23 -0.84
N ILE A 134 3.25 32.60 0.31
CA ILE A 134 3.57 31.19 0.43
C ILE A 134 2.39 30.54 1.16
N THR A 135 1.73 29.61 0.51
CA THR A 135 0.54 28.95 1.07
C THR A 135 0.50 27.47 0.76
N THR A 136 -0.25 26.72 1.56
CA THR A 136 -0.47 25.31 1.33
C THR A 136 -1.78 25.10 0.55
N VAL A 137 -1.69 24.32 -0.51
CA VAL A 137 -2.83 23.89 -1.31
C VAL A 137 -3.00 22.38 -1.20
N GLN A 138 -4.23 21.91 -1.21
CA GLN A 138 -4.59 20.50 -1.17
C GLN A 138 -5.19 20.08 -2.51
N CYS A 139 -4.75 18.94 -3.05
CA CYS A 139 -5.37 18.33 -4.20
C CYS A 139 -6.81 17.90 -3.87
N THR A 140 -7.76 18.16 -4.76
CA THR A 140 -9.16 17.72 -4.56
C THR A 140 -9.36 16.24 -4.79
N THR A 141 -8.43 15.60 -5.49
CA THR A 141 -8.43 14.17 -5.74
C THR A 141 -7.43 13.50 -4.80
N SER A 142 -7.86 12.48 -4.08
CA SER A 142 -6.96 11.65 -3.29
C SER A 142 -6.14 10.73 -4.19
N GLY A 143 -4.99 10.31 -3.69
CA GLY A 143 -4.11 9.40 -4.40
C GLY A 143 -2.81 10.03 -4.86
N GLU A 144 -1.91 9.19 -5.35
CA GLU A 144 -0.56 9.56 -5.82
C GLU A 144 -0.57 10.50 -7.02
N ILE A 145 -1.68 10.52 -7.78
CA ILE A 145 -1.82 11.37 -8.98
C ILE A 145 -1.69 12.87 -8.67
N GLY A 146 -1.95 13.27 -7.42
CA GLY A 146 -1.79 14.65 -6.96
C GLY A 146 -0.33 15.05 -6.70
N ASN A 147 0.61 14.11 -6.71
CA ASN A 147 2.03 14.35 -6.45
C ASN A 147 2.70 14.88 -7.72
N ILE A 148 2.75 16.20 -7.84
CA ILE A 148 3.41 16.87 -8.96
C ILE A 148 4.81 17.36 -8.52
N PRO A 149 5.79 17.37 -9.43
CA PRO A 149 7.15 17.76 -9.12
C PRO A 149 7.25 19.22 -8.63
N VAL A 150 8.22 19.47 -7.76
CA VAL A 150 8.62 20.83 -7.38
C VAL A 150 9.07 21.60 -8.62
N GLY A 151 8.72 22.90 -8.70
CA GLY A 151 8.92 23.72 -9.88
C GLY A 151 7.76 23.69 -10.89
N THR A 152 6.74 22.84 -10.69
CA THR A 152 5.54 22.85 -11.53
C THR A 152 4.76 24.15 -11.32
N VAL A 153 4.26 24.73 -12.42
CA VAL A 153 3.47 25.95 -12.40
C VAL A 153 1.98 25.63 -12.41
N LEU A 154 1.29 26.05 -11.37
CA LEU A 154 -0.17 25.94 -11.26
C LEU A 154 -0.81 27.27 -11.72
N ASN A 155 -1.97 27.18 -12.38
CA ASN A 155 -2.73 28.33 -12.85
C ASN A 155 -3.98 28.51 -12.00
N ILE A 156 -4.29 29.77 -11.66
CA ILE A 156 -5.52 30.10 -10.94
C ILE A 156 -6.71 29.84 -11.86
N ALA A 157 -7.74 29.17 -11.35
CA ALA A 157 -8.92 28.85 -12.15
C ALA A 157 -9.84 30.07 -12.35
N ASN A 158 -9.95 30.90 -11.33
CA ASN A 158 -10.72 32.14 -11.35
C ASN A 158 -9.78 33.31 -11.02
N PRO A 159 -9.44 34.19 -11.98
CA PRO A 159 -8.60 35.35 -11.73
C PRO A 159 -9.12 36.20 -10.58
N LEU A 160 -8.23 36.62 -9.71
CA LEU A 160 -8.49 37.52 -8.57
C LEU A 160 -7.66 38.79 -8.71
N ASP A 161 -8.26 39.95 -8.40
CA ASP A 161 -7.55 41.23 -8.48
C ASP A 161 -6.36 41.24 -7.51
N GLY A 162 -5.20 41.59 -8.06
CA GLY A 162 -3.95 41.67 -7.30
C GLY A 162 -3.28 40.31 -7.00
N ILE A 163 -3.81 39.21 -7.48
CA ILE A 163 -3.22 37.87 -7.36
C ILE A 163 -2.69 37.43 -8.73
N PRO A 164 -1.45 36.97 -8.84
CA PRO A 164 -0.86 36.43 -10.06
C PRO A 164 -1.66 35.24 -10.58
N SER A 165 -1.73 35.09 -11.91
CA SER A 165 -2.41 33.97 -12.55
C SER A 165 -1.68 32.63 -12.36
N THR A 166 -0.41 32.68 -11.96
CA THR A 166 0.46 31.51 -11.82
C THR A 166 1.06 31.43 -10.42
N ALA A 167 1.20 30.21 -9.92
CA ALA A 167 1.87 29.89 -8.67
C ALA A 167 2.85 28.72 -8.90
N GLU A 168 4.03 28.80 -8.32
CA GLU A 168 5.05 27.77 -8.44
C GLU A 168 5.00 26.83 -7.23
N VAL A 169 5.08 25.53 -7.46
CA VAL A 169 5.20 24.54 -6.42
C VAL A 169 6.63 24.54 -5.86
N VAL A 170 6.76 24.83 -4.58
CA VAL A 170 8.06 24.93 -3.90
C VAL A 170 8.39 23.66 -3.14
N GLU A 171 7.38 22.97 -2.60
CA GLU A 171 7.57 21.82 -1.73
C GLU A 171 6.33 20.92 -1.76
N ILE A 172 6.55 19.62 -1.63
CA ILE A 172 5.48 18.65 -1.34
C ILE A 172 5.45 18.47 0.18
N LYS A 173 4.46 19.06 0.84
CA LYS A 173 4.32 19.01 2.29
C LYS A 173 3.77 17.67 2.79
N ILE A 174 2.81 17.09 2.06
CA ILE A 174 2.23 15.78 2.31
C ILE A 174 2.05 15.12 0.96
N GLU A 175 2.65 13.95 0.79
CA GLU A 175 2.43 13.14 -0.40
C GLU A 175 1.05 12.51 -0.39
N GLY A 176 0.38 12.56 -1.53
CA GLY A 176 -0.86 11.82 -1.75
C GLY A 176 -0.59 10.33 -1.85
N THR A 177 -1.42 9.55 -1.21
CA THR A 177 -1.35 8.08 -1.25
C THR A 177 -2.67 7.51 -1.75
N ALA A 178 -2.61 6.39 -2.47
CA ALA A 178 -3.79 5.65 -2.88
C ALA A 178 -4.47 4.96 -1.69
N ASP A 179 -5.75 4.59 -1.87
CA ASP A 179 -6.43 3.73 -0.94
C ASP A 179 -5.68 2.41 -0.78
N GLU A 180 -5.71 1.84 0.42
CA GLU A 180 -5.15 0.52 0.69
C GLU A 180 -5.83 -0.54 -0.20
N GLU A 181 -5.05 -1.42 -0.79
CA GLU A 181 -5.59 -2.53 -1.56
C GLU A 181 -6.43 -3.46 -0.66
N VAL A 182 -7.62 -3.85 -1.12
CA VAL A 182 -8.58 -4.66 -0.35
C VAL A 182 -7.95 -5.95 0.18
N GLU A 183 -7.09 -6.60 -0.60
CA GLU A 183 -6.44 -7.84 -0.17
C GLU A 183 -5.33 -7.61 0.86
N VAL A 184 -4.69 -6.46 0.86
CA VAL A 184 -3.73 -6.05 1.90
C VAL A 184 -4.48 -5.81 3.20
N TYR A 185 -5.57 -5.05 3.16
CA TYR A 185 -6.44 -4.83 4.31
C TYR A 185 -7.02 -6.13 4.86
N ARG A 186 -7.48 -7.04 3.98
CA ARG A 186 -7.96 -8.37 4.37
C ARG A 186 -6.92 -9.16 5.15
N LYS A 187 -5.67 -9.15 4.71
CA LYS A 187 -4.56 -9.80 5.43
C LYS A 187 -4.37 -9.21 6.83
N ARG A 188 -4.46 -7.87 6.97
CA ARG A 188 -4.36 -7.18 8.27
C ARG A 188 -5.51 -7.55 9.20
N VAL A 189 -6.75 -7.57 8.70
CA VAL A 189 -7.94 -7.99 9.46
C VAL A 189 -7.79 -9.43 9.92
N LEU A 190 -7.43 -10.36 9.04
CA LEU A 190 -7.22 -11.77 9.38
C LEU A 190 -6.07 -11.95 10.38
N TYR A 191 -5.03 -11.16 10.26
CA TYR A 191 -3.92 -11.15 11.21
C TYR A 191 -4.37 -10.67 12.59
N GLY A 192 -5.19 -9.61 12.66
CA GLY A 192 -5.78 -9.11 13.90
C GLY A 192 -6.65 -10.15 14.62
N PHE A 193 -7.46 -10.92 13.88
CA PHE A 193 -8.21 -12.05 14.45
C PHE A 193 -7.31 -13.15 15.01
N LYS A 194 -6.19 -13.41 14.36
CA LYS A 194 -5.24 -14.44 14.78
C LYS A 194 -4.42 -14.02 15.99
N ASN A 195 -4.08 -12.76 16.05
CA ASN A 195 -3.22 -12.18 17.08
C ASN A 195 -4.03 -11.12 17.84
N LYS A 196 -4.68 -11.53 18.94
CA LYS A 196 -5.24 -10.56 19.88
C LYS A 196 -4.09 -9.81 20.51
N THR A 197 -3.98 -8.54 20.18
CA THR A 197 -2.95 -7.64 20.69
C THR A 197 -3.25 -7.26 22.12
N GLU A 198 -2.28 -7.43 22.99
CA GLU A 198 -2.33 -7.00 24.38
C GLU A 198 -1.13 -6.11 24.67
N SER A 199 -1.36 -4.79 24.61
CA SER A 199 -0.57 -3.75 25.27
C SER A 199 0.97 -3.88 25.21
N GLY A 200 1.57 -3.62 24.06
CA GLY A 200 3.01 -3.37 23.98
C GLY A 200 3.87 -4.57 23.57
N SER A 201 3.29 -5.59 22.98
CA SER A 201 4.07 -6.60 22.27
C SER A 201 4.68 -6.03 20.98
N PRO A 202 5.80 -6.57 20.48
CA PRO A 202 6.36 -6.12 19.20
C PRO A 202 5.38 -6.17 18.03
N ILE A 203 4.41 -7.10 18.07
CA ILE A 203 3.33 -7.23 17.09
C ILE A 203 2.40 -6.02 17.14
N ASP A 204 2.14 -5.46 18.33
CA ASP A 204 1.30 -4.27 18.47
C ASP A 204 1.94 -3.07 17.79
N TYR A 205 3.21 -2.83 18.04
CA TYR A 205 3.97 -1.75 17.39
C TYR A 205 4.02 -1.91 15.87
N TYR A 206 4.14 -3.14 15.39
CA TYR A 206 4.03 -3.45 13.96
C TYR A 206 2.67 -3.04 13.40
N ASN A 207 1.58 -3.45 14.06
CA ASN A 207 0.22 -3.16 13.61
C ASN A 207 -0.07 -1.65 13.65
N TRP A 208 0.31 -0.97 14.74
CA TRP A 208 0.11 0.48 14.87
C TRP A 208 0.89 1.28 13.81
N ALA A 209 2.08 0.84 13.46
CA ALA A 209 2.83 1.47 12.38
C ALA A 209 2.12 1.31 11.02
N LEU A 210 1.52 0.14 10.75
CA LEU A 210 0.81 -0.11 9.50
C LEU A 210 -0.57 0.58 9.40
N GLU A 211 -1.06 1.19 10.47
CA GLU A 211 -2.24 2.05 10.42
C GLU A 211 -1.96 3.38 9.70
N VAL A 212 -0.69 3.75 9.56
CA VAL A 212 -0.29 5.00 8.92
C VAL A 212 -0.23 4.82 7.41
N PRO A 213 -0.94 5.67 6.63
CA PRO A 213 -0.91 5.60 5.18
C PRO A 213 0.50 5.78 4.61
N GLY A 214 0.84 4.92 3.64
CA GLY A 214 2.15 4.93 3.00
C GLY A 214 3.24 4.14 3.75
N ILE A 215 3.01 3.67 4.98
CA ILE A 215 3.86 2.67 5.63
C ILE A 215 3.39 1.29 5.20
N VAL A 216 4.30 0.51 4.59
CA VAL A 216 3.99 -0.82 4.03
C VAL A 216 4.55 -1.96 4.87
N ASP A 217 5.55 -1.67 5.70
CA ASP A 217 6.15 -2.66 6.60
C ASP A 217 6.81 -1.96 7.80
N ALA A 218 7.06 -2.71 8.86
CA ALA A 218 7.77 -2.23 10.03
C ALA A 218 8.55 -3.38 10.68
N PHE A 219 9.70 -3.08 11.26
CA PHE A 219 10.53 -4.09 11.89
C PHE A 219 10.78 -3.75 13.35
N PRO A 220 9.98 -4.32 14.27
CA PRO A 220 10.13 -4.12 15.70
C PRO A 220 11.23 -5.00 16.27
N TYR A 221 12.18 -4.38 16.95
CA TYR A 221 13.25 -5.06 17.67
C TYR A 221 13.35 -4.55 19.11
N LEU A 222 13.61 -5.45 20.01
CA LEU A 222 14.01 -5.11 21.37
C LEU A 222 15.55 -5.18 21.44
N LEU A 223 16.22 -4.09 21.05
CA LEU A 223 17.69 -4.05 20.94
C LEU A 223 18.35 -3.77 22.28
N ASN A 224 17.75 -2.93 23.11
CA ASN A 224 18.21 -2.56 24.43
C ASN A 224 17.13 -2.87 25.47
N GLU A 225 17.51 -3.02 26.73
CA GLU A 225 16.56 -3.27 27.81
C GLU A 225 15.53 -2.15 27.91
N GLY A 226 14.25 -2.50 27.70
CA GLY A 226 13.14 -1.58 27.80
C GLY A 226 12.93 -0.65 26.58
N ILE A 227 13.78 -0.71 25.54
CA ILE A 227 13.66 0.13 24.36
C ILE A 227 13.19 -0.69 23.17
N MET A 228 12.01 -0.35 22.64
CA MET A 228 11.48 -0.89 21.40
C MET A 228 11.99 -0.03 20.24
N THR A 229 12.86 -0.60 19.41
CA THR A 229 13.31 0.06 18.17
C THR A 229 12.47 -0.41 17.01
N LEU A 230 11.80 0.51 16.33
CA LEU A 230 10.91 0.26 15.22
C LEU A 230 11.48 0.87 13.94
N PHE A 231 11.93 0.02 13.02
CA PHE A 231 12.34 0.45 11.69
C PHE A 231 11.12 0.49 10.77
N LEU A 232 10.84 1.66 10.20
CA LEU A 232 9.66 1.90 9.37
C LEU A 232 10.01 1.85 7.89
N VAL A 233 9.17 1.18 7.10
CA VAL A 233 9.34 1.04 5.65
C VAL A 233 8.17 1.68 4.94
N ALA A 234 8.46 2.70 4.12
CA ALA A 234 7.46 3.34 3.27
C ALA A 234 7.26 2.60 1.95
N ASN A 235 6.20 2.98 1.25
CA ASN A 235 5.96 2.52 -0.11
C ASN A 235 7.08 3.02 -1.04
N GLY A 236 7.53 2.19 -1.95
CA GLY A 236 8.62 2.50 -2.86
C GLY A 236 9.41 1.26 -3.26
N SER A 237 10.53 1.48 -3.91
CA SER A 237 11.47 0.45 -4.36
C SER A 237 12.90 0.86 -4.05
N GLY A 238 13.77 -0.10 -3.80
CA GLY A 238 15.18 0.15 -3.52
C GLY A 238 15.39 1.03 -2.28
N LYS A 239 16.10 2.13 -2.42
CA LYS A 239 16.35 3.13 -1.35
C LYS A 239 15.15 4.04 -1.08
N ASN A 240 14.21 4.15 -2.01
CA ASN A 240 13.05 5.05 -1.91
C ASN A 240 11.96 4.52 -0.96
N ARG A 241 12.26 3.51 -0.14
CA ARG A 241 11.38 2.95 0.89
C ARG A 241 11.54 3.63 2.26
N THR A 242 12.18 4.79 2.30
CA THR A 242 12.36 5.57 3.52
C THR A 242 11.11 6.40 3.79
N PRO A 243 10.53 6.33 5.01
CA PRO A 243 9.40 7.19 5.38
C PRO A 243 9.74 8.67 5.28
N SER A 244 8.75 9.49 4.94
CA SER A 244 8.88 10.95 4.91
C SER A 244 8.97 11.55 6.32
N GLY A 245 9.66 12.67 6.43
CA GLY A 245 9.82 13.44 7.66
C GLY A 245 11.15 13.22 8.36
N GLU A 246 11.33 13.94 9.47
CA GLU A 246 12.54 13.85 10.26
C GLU A 246 12.41 12.78 11.36
N VAL A 247 13.47 12.00 11.52
CA VAL A 247 13.62 11.06 12.63
C VAL A 247 14.10 11.85 13.86
N THR A 248 13.24 12.01 14.84
CA THR A 248 13.64 12.56 16.14
C THR A 248 13.96 11.44 17.12
N PRO A 249 14.96 11.63 18.01
CA PRO A 249 15.36 10.60 18.97
C PRO A 249 14.23 10.16 19.91
N ASN A 250 13.32 11.08 20.24
CA ASN A 250 12.14 10.80 21.06
C ASN A 250 10.95 11.61 20.50
N PRO A 251 10.18 11.06 19.54
CA PRO A 251 9.05 11.75 18.94
C PRO A 251 7.81 11.81 19.86
N PHE A 252 7.83 11.11 20.97
CA PHE A 252 6.69 10.98 21.87
C PHE A 252 6.59 12.12 22.87
N PRO A 253 5.35 12.51 23.28
CA PRO A 253 5.17 13.51 24.31
C PRO A 253 5.83 13.07 25.63
N GLU A 254 6.59 13.96 26.25
CA GLU A 254 7.15 13.75 27.56
C GLU A 254 6.37 14.57 28.60
N TRP A 255 6.06 13.94 29.73
CA TRP A 255 5.49 14.61 30.88
C TRP A 255 6.62 15.28 31.67
N THR A 256 6.68 16.61 31.61
CA THR A 256 7.52 17.42 32.51
C THR A 256 6.63 18.23 33.44
N GLU A 257 7.10 18.55 34.67
CA GLU A 257 6.34 19.26 35.71
C GLU A 257 5.48 20.40 35.15
N GLY A 258 4.18 20.15 35.02
CA GLY A 258 3.18 21.16 34.66
C GLY A 258 2.98 21.43 33.17
N ASN A 259 3.78 20.84 32.24
CA ASN A 259 3.59 20.99 30.80
C ASN A 259 3.74 19.67 30.07
N PHE A 260 2.80 19.40 29.16
CA PHE A 260 2.95 18.37 28.15
C PHE A 260 3.84 18.92 27.01
N LYS A 261 4.93 18.23 26.74
CA LYS A 261 5.69 18.46 25.52
C LYS A 261 4.89 17.88 24.37
N GLU A 262 4.66 18.67 23.33
CA GLU A 262 3.98 18.18 22.12
C GLU A 262 4.83 17.12 21.41
N PHE A 263 4.19 16.37 20.51
CA PHE A 263 4.91 15.46 19.62
C PHE A 263 6.01 16.22 18.87
N ASP A 264 7.18 15.59 18.74
CA ASP A 264 8.30 16.14 17.97
C ASP A 264 8.48 15.32 16.68
N GLY A 265 8.78 16.01 15.58
CA GLY A 265 9.00 15.40 14.28
C GLY A 265 8.03 15.85 13.20
N SER A 266 8.12 15.23 12.05
CA SER A 266 7.31 15.55 10.87
C SER A 266 6.98 14.31 10.04
N GLY A 267 6.08 14.47 9.08
CA GLY A 267 5.76 13.45 8.10
C GLY A 267 5.22 12.15 8.68
N GLN A 268 5.58 11.03 8.07
CA GLN A 268 5.11 9.69 8.46
C GLN A 268 5.66 9.25 9.82
N PHE A 269 6.85 9.69 10.22
CA PHE A 269 7.38 9.41 11.57
C PHE A 269 6.50 9.98 12.65
N LEU A 270 6.05 11.24 12.50
CA LEU A 270 5.11 11.86 13.42
C LEU A 270 3.77 11.12 13.44
N GLN A 271 3.24 10.75 12.28
CA GLN A 271 1.98 10.01 12.20
C GLN A 271 2.06 8.65 12.88
N VAL A 272 3.19 7.93 12.77
CA VAL A 272 3.41 6.66 13.47
C VAL A 272 3.50 6.89 14.99
N ALA A 273 4.21 7.93 15.44
CA ALA A 273 4.25 8.27 16.86
C ALA A 273 2.84 8.55 17.41
N GLN A 274 2.03 9.30 16.67
CA GLN A 274 0.63 9.58 17.01
C GLN A 274 -0.25 8.33 16.98
N SER A 275 -0.02 7.38 16.05
CA SER A 275 -0.74 6.10 16.03
C SER A 275 -0.42 5.24 17.26
N ILE A 276 0.84 5.27 17.73
CA ILE A 276 1.30 4.51 18.89
C ILE A 276 0.79 5.13 20.19
N GLU A 277 0.84 6.44 20.35
CA GLU A 277 0.45 7.15 21.59
C GLU A 277 -1.03 7.54 21.62
N GLY A 278 -1.67 7.71 20.47
CA GLY A 278 -2.97 8.30 20.29
C GLY A 278 -2.87 9.77 19.84
N SER A 279 -3.80 10.20 18.98
CA SER A 279 -3.78 11.55 18.39
C SER A 279 -4.13 12.67 19.39
N GLU A 280 -4.81 12.32 20.48
CA GLU A 280 -5.13 13.23 21.59
C GLU A 280 -4.45 12.76 22.87
N ILE A 281 -3.67 13.62 23.47
CA ILE A 281 -2.94 13.37 24.71
C ILE A 281 -3.92 12.90 25.80
N GLY A 282 -3.75 11.67 26.28
CA GLY A 282 -4.53 11.10 27.37
C GLY A 282 -5.79 10.32 26.96
N VAL A 283 -6.17 10.27 25.68
CA VAL A 283 -7.43 9.61 25.26
C VAL A 283 -7.25 8.17 24.80
N HIS A 284 -6.11 7.81 24.21
CA HIS A 284 -5.84 6.47 23.68
C HIS A 284 -4.37 6.07 23.79
N ASN A 285 -3.81 6.08 24.97
CA ASN A 285 -2.44 5.59 25.17
C ASN A 285 -2.40 4.09 24.92
N ARG A 286 -1.95 3.70 23.74
CA ARG A 286 -1.74 2.30 23.39
C ARG A 286 -0.40 1.79 23.92
N ARG A 287 0.60 2.67 23.95
CA ARG A 287 1.93 2.37 24.46
C ARG A 287 1.91 2.19 25.97
N PRO A 288 2.54 1.11 26.52
CA PRO A 288 2.73 1.01 27.97
C PRO A 288 3.50 2.21 28.53
N ALA A 289 3.07 2.74 29.67
CA ALA A 289 3.61 3.97 30.25
C ALA A 289 5.13 3.97 30.48
N MET A 290 5.74 2.79 30.67
CA MET A 290 7.18 2.62 30.88
C MET A 290 7.94 2.22 29.61
N ALA A 291 7.27 2.05 28.47
CA ALA A 291 7.92 1.63 27.25
C ALA A 291 8.55 2.81 26.50
N THR A 292 9.85 2.75 26.28
CA THR A 292 10.54 3.68 25.39
C THR A 292 10.50 3.12 23.97
N VAL A 293 10.12 3.95 22.99
CA VAL A 293 10.05 3.57 21.59
C VAL A 293 10.92 4.49 20.78
N GLU A 294 11.80 3.93 19.98
CA GLU A 294 12.60 4.66 19.00
C GLU A 294 12.11 4.32 17.59
N LEU A 295 11.79 5.35 16.80
CA LEU A 295 11.47 5.20 15.40
C LEU A 295 12.73 5.42 14.57
N LYS A 296 13.01 4.53 13.62
CA LYS A 296 14.21 4.58 12.77
C LYS A 296 13.89 4.32 11.30
N THR A 297 14.71 4.92 10.44
CA THR A 297 14.75 4.55 9.03
C THR A 297 15.38 3.17 8.87
N PRO A 298 15.01 2.39 7.84
CA PRO A 298 15.70 1.15 7.53
C PRO A 298 17.16 1.41 7.19
N ASN A 299 18.02 0.47 7.54
CA ASN A 299 19.37 0.43 6.99
C ASN A 299 19.33 -0.22 5.60
N TYR A 300 20.16 0.25 4.68
CA TYR A 300 20.18 -0.27 3.32
C TYR A 300 21.49 -1.02 3.06
N THR A 301 21.36 -2.24 2.53
CA THR A 301 22.50 -3.06 2.10
C THR A 301 22.51 -3.13 0.58
N ALA A 302 23.60 -2.61 -0.01
CA ALA A 302 23.77 -2.57 -1.45
C ALA A 302 24.20 -3.93 -2.01
N PHE A 303 23.67 -4.25 -3.19
CA PHE A 303 24.10 -5.39 -3.98
C PHE A 303 24.36 -4.95 -5.42
N ASP A 304 25.49 -5.42 -5.98
CA ASP A 304 25.81 -5.25 -7.37
C ASP A 304 25.65 -6.58 -8.10
N VAL A 305 25.13 -6.52 -9.31
CA VAL A 305 24.91 -7.69 -10.16
C VAL A 305 25.63 -7.49 -11.49
N GLU A 306 26.38 -8.50 -11.93
CA GLU A 306 27.03 -8.54 -13.23
C GLU A 306 26.54 -9.76 -13.99
N ILE A 307 26.03 -9.54 -15.21
CA ILE A 307 25.49 -10.56 -16.11
C ILE A 307 26.28 -10.50 -17.41
N SER A 308 26.77 -11.63 -17.90
CA SER A 308 27.49 -11.70 -19.16
C SER A 308 26.89 -12.75 -20.10
N GLY A 309 26.99 -12.50 -21.40
CA GLY A 309 26.54 -13.43 -22.44
C GLY A 309 25.06 -13.28 -22.81
N LEU A 310 24.40 -12.16 -22.45
CA LEU A 310 23.06 -11.84 -22.91
C LEU A 310 23.13 -11.23 -24.32
N THR A 311 22.42 -11.81 -25.27
CA THR A 311 22.46 -11.37 -26.69
C THR A 311 21.39 -10.32 -27.00
N ASN A 312 20.24 -10.38 -26.35
CA ASN A 312 19.12 -9.51 -26.64
C ASN A 312 18.95 -8.41 -25.59
N ILE A 313 19.19 -7.18 -25.99
CA ILE A 313 19.14 -5.98 -25.14
C ILE A 313 17.70 -5.66 -24.65
N SER A 314 16.68 -6.15 -25.34
CA SER A 314 15.27 -5.85 -24.97
C SER A 314 14.88 -6.39 -23.60
N TYR A 315 15.60 -7.38 -23.08
CA TYR A 315 15.34 -7.96 -21.74
C TYR A 315 15.99 -7.20 -20.59
N ASN A 316 16.87 -6.23 -20.85
CA ASN A 316 17.65 -5.55 -19.81
C ASN A 316 16.77 -4.93 -18.71
N GLU A 317 15.70 -4.23 -19.10
CA GLU A 317 14.78 -3.60 -18.14
C GLU A 317 13.95 -4.65 -17.37
N ALA A 318 13.52 -5.71 -18.02
CA ALA A 318 12.81 -6.81 -17.39
C ALA A 318 13.70 -7.53 -16.37
N ILE A 319 14.97 -7.75 -16.69
CA ILE A 319 15.97 -8.34 -15.78
C ILE A 319 16.19 -7.43 -14.56
N LYS A 320 16.37 -6.11 -14.76
CA LYS A 320 16.48 -5.15 -13.66
C LYS A 320 15.29 -5.27 -12.72
N ASN A 321 14.07 -5.20 -13.26
CA ASN A 321 12.84 -5.26 -12.47
C ASN A 321 12.70 -6.60 -11.73
N ALA A 322 13.12 -7.73 -12.32
CA ALA A 322 13.12 -9.03 -11.65
C ALA A 322 14.05 -9.05 -10.45
N ILE A 323 15.29 -8.54 -10.62
CA ILE A 323 16.26 -8.46 -9.53
C ILE A 323 15.74 -7.56 -8.41
N VAL A 324 15.23 -6.37 -8.75
CA VAL A 324 14.66 -5.43 -7.79
C VAL A 324 13.50 -6.06 -7.04
N ASN A 325 12.57 -6.71 -7.72
CA ASN A 325 11.43 -7.37 -7.08
C ASN A 325 11.85 -8.47 -6.09
N VAL A 326 12.88 -9.26 -6.43
CA VAL A 326 13.40 -10.28 -5.51
C VAL A 326 14.05 -9.62 -4.30
N LEU A 327 14.89 -8.58 -4.49
CA LEU A 327 15.55 -7.87 -3.40
C LEU A 327 14.55 -7.14 -2.49
N ASP A 328 13.56 -6.48 -3.07
CA ASP A 328 12.49 -5.76 -2.33
C ASP A 328 11.59 -6.72 -1.54
N GLY A 329 11.43 -7.96 -2.01
CA GLY A 329 10.72 -9.02 -1.29
C GLY A 329 11.48 -9.60 -0.09
N LYS A 330 12.78 -9.31 0.04
CA LYS A 330 13.59 -9.78 1.19
C LYS A 330 13.33 -8.92 2.43
N LYS A 331 13.22 -9.60 3.58
CA LYS A 331 12.92 -8.97 4.86
C LYS A 331 13.90 -9.45 5.92
N PRO A 332 14.31 -8.60 6.87
CA PRO A 332 15.20 -9.02 7.94
C PRO A 332 14.54 -10.10 8.81
N HIS A 333 15.37 -10.92 9.46
CA HIS A 333 14.86 -11.96 10.35
C HIS A 333 14.22 -11.34 11.60
N ILE A 334 12.94 -11.65 11.84
CA ILE A 334 12.19 -11.22 13.03
C ILE A 334 11.33 -12.39 13.49
N VAL A 335 11.67 -12.97 14.64
CA VAL A 335 10.98 -14.14 15.19
C VAL A 335 9.52 -13.84 15.47
N VAL A 336 9.22 -12.70 16.07
CA VAL A 336 7.87 -12.30 16.49
C VAL A 336 6.91 -12.15 15.30
N LEU A 337 7.41 -11.70 14.14
CA LEU A 337 6.61 -11.55 12.91
C LEU A 337 6.61 -12.82 12.04
N ASN A 338 7.19 -13.92 12.53
CA ASN A 338 7.40 -15.14 11.73
C ASN A 338 8.15 -14.88 10.41
N TYR A 339 9.10 -13.93 10.42
CA TYR A 339 10.03 -13.73 9.32
C TYR A 339 11.24 -14.64 9.52
N PRO A 340 11.27 -15.82 8.87
CA PRO A 340 12.36 -16.78 9.05
C PRO A 340 13.65 -16.26 8.42
N VAL A 341 14.80 -16.82 8.85
CA VAL A 341 16.11 -16.50 8.28
C VAL A 341 16.16 -16.67 6.75
N SER A 342 15.36 -17.60 6.21
CA SER A 342 15.25 -17.81 4.76
C SER A 342 14.73 -16.58 4.00
N LYS A 343 13.87 -15.76 4.61
CA LYS A 343 13.40 -14.49 4.02
C LYS A 343 14.46 -13.39 4.05
N ALA A 344 15.38 -13.43 5.02
CA ALA A 344 16.50 -12.51 5.11
C ALA A 344 17.68 -12.91 4.23
N LYS A 345 17.65 -14.12 3.68
CA LYS A 345 18.75 -14.70 2.89
C LYS A 345 18.60 -14.29 1.42
N ILE A 346 19.62 -13.66 0.90
CA ILE A 346 19.78 -13.33 -0.51
C ILE A 346 20.74 -14.35 -1.11
N ASN A 347 20.30 -15.04 -2.14
CA ASN A 347 21.05 -16.10 -2.79
C ASN A 347 21.23 -15.79 -4.27
N GLN A 348 22.47 -15.95 -4.76
CA GLN A 348 22.79 -15.81 -6.19
C GLN A 348 21.93 -16.76 -7.07
N PRO A 349 21.71 -18.05 -6.73
CA PRO A 349 20.86 -18.93 -7.52
C PRO A 349 19.41 -18.47 -7.64
N GLU A 350 18.84 -17.87 -6.58
CA GLU A 350 17.46 -17.36 -6.60
C GLU A 350 17.32 -16.15 -7.54
N LEU A 351 18.28 -15.21 -7.47
CA LEU A 351 18.33 -14.05 -8.35
C LEU A 351 18.53 -14.47 -9.81
N SER A 352 19.46 -15.39 -10.07
CA SER A 352 19.70 -15.89 -11.42
C SER A 352 18.51 -16.65 -12.00
N ALA A 353 17.83 -17.47 -11.20
CA ALA A 353 16.60 -18.17 -11.60
C ALA A 353 15.45 -17.20 -11.93
N SER A 354 15.29 -16.13 -11.14
CA SER A 354 14.33 -15.07 -11.44
C SER A 354 14.61 -14.38 -12.77
N CYS A 355 15.87 -14.10 -13.08
CA CYS A 355 16.25 -13.55 -14.39
C CYS A 355 15.98 -14.54 -15.52
N LEU A 356 16.35 -15.81 -15.35
CA LEU A 356 16.13 -16.85 -16.37
C LEU A 356 14.64 -17.09 -16.67
N SER A 357 13.77 -16.91 -15.68
CA SER A 357 12.32 -17.10 -15.89
C SER A 357 11.68 -16.09 -16.83
N ILE A 358 12.36 -14.98 -17.11
CA ILE A 358 11.88 -13.90 -17.99
C ILE A 358 12.43 -14.06 -19.42
N LEU A 359 13.58 -14.74 -19.54
CA LEU A 359 14.25 -14.97 -20.82
C LEU A 359 13.55 -16.13 -21.55
N ASP A 360 12.70 -15.81 -22.51
CA ASP A 360 11.91 -16.77 -23.30
C ASP A 360 12.79 -17.67 -24.17
N GLY A 361 13.52 -18.61 -23.54
CA GLY A 361 14.45 -19.53 -24.20
C GLY A 361 15.88 -19.01 -24.38
N GLU A 362 16.17 -17.76 -24.04
CA GLU A 362 17.53 -17.24 -24.00
C GLU A 362 18.21 -17.55 -22.65
N THR A 363 19.52 -17.53 -22.62
CA THR A 363 20.33 -17.76 -21.41
C THR A 363 21.47 -16.75 -21.34
N PHE A 364 22.03 -16.57 -20.17
CA PHE A 364 23.28 -15.84 -19.96
C PHE A 364 24.40 -16.80 -19.56
N THR A 365 25.65 -16.43 -19.85
CA THR A 365 26.83 -17.28 -19.60
C THR A 365 27.27 -17.22 -18.14
N SER A 366 27.20 -16.03 -17.50
CA SER A 366 27.55 -15.85 -16.10
C SER A 366 26.65 -14.88 -15.38
N PHE A 367 26.44 -15.13 -14.10
CA PHE A 367 25.73 -14.26 -13.15
C PHE A 367 26.58 -14.13 -11.89
N ILE A 368 26.99 -12.92 -11.53
CA ILE A 368 27.87 -12.65 -10.41
C ILE A 368 27.14 -11.67 -9.48
N LEU A 369 27.00 -12.06 -8.21
CA LEU A 369 26.47 -11.21 -7.14
C LEU A 369 27.64 -10.68 -6.30
N LYS A 370 27.66 -9.38 -6.05
CA LYS A 370 28.65 -8.71 -5.19
C LYS A 370 27.95 -7.99 -4.04
N ASN A 371 28.60 -7.97 -2.90
CA ASN A 371 28.15 -7.22 -1.74
C ASN A 371 28.56 -5.74 -1.84
N ASP A 372 28.19 -4.96 -0.82
CA ASP A 372 28.50 -3.52 -0.72
C ASP A 372 29.99 -3.17 -0.87
N SER A 373 30.87 -4.07 -0.43
CA SER A 373 32.33 -3.94 -0.56
C SER A 373 32.87 -4.40 -1.92
N GLY A 374 32.02 -4.78 -2.87
CA GLY A 374 32.41 -5.26 -4.20
C GLY A 374 32.95 -6.70 -4.22
N VAL A 375 32.86 -7.42 -3.11
CA VAL A 375 33.32 -8.82 -3.02
C VAL A 375 32.25 -9.75 -3.60
N VAL A 376 32.65 -10.70 -4.41
CA VAL A 376 31.76 -11.74 -4.96
C VAL A 376 31.26 -12.65 -3.86
N ILE A 377 29.96 -12.83 -3.80
CA ILE A 377 29.28 -13.64 -2.80
C ILE A 377 28.27 -14.57 -3.47
N ASN A 378 28.04 -15.74 -2.86
CA ASN A 378 26.97 -16.64 -3.26
C ASN A 378 25.70 -16.43 -2.45
N GLU A 379 25.84 -15.91 -1.23
CA GLU A 379 24.73 -15.64 -0.34
C GLU A 379 25.07 -14.51 0.65
N ALA A 380 24.05 -13.82 1.11
CA ALA A 380 24.13 -12.85 2.20
C ALA A 380 22.88 -12.93 3.06
N ILE A 381 23.00 -12.55 4.33
CA ILE A 381 21.88 -12.45 5.26
C ILE A 381 21.71 -10.98 5.66
N LEU A 382 20.51 -10.46 5.53
CA LEU A 382 20.18 -9.09 5.94
C LEU A 382 20.29 -8.96 7.46
N GLY A 383 20.98 -7.91 7.89
CA GLY A 383 21.09 -7.55 9.29
C GLY A 383 19.79 -6.97 9.88
N ILE A 384 19.89 -6.56 11.15
CA ILE A 384 18.79 -5.96 11.90
C ILE A 384 18.33 -4.65 11.23
N GLY A 385 17.03 -4.57 10.90
CA GLY A 385 16.44 -3.40 10.24
C GLY A 385 17.00 -3.12 8.85
N CYS A 386 17.72 -4.07 8.22
CA CYS A 386 18.31 -3.89 6.91
C CYS A 386 17.38 -4.30 5.78
N LEU A 387 17.33 -3.50 4.72
CA LEU A 387 16.68 -3.79 3.46
C LEU A 387 17.73 -3.93 2.35
N ALA A 388 17.50 -4.86 1.45
CA ALA A 388 18.34 -5.01 0.26
C ALA A 388 17.93 -4.01 -0.82
N TYR A 389 18.90 -3.54 -1.60
CA TYR A 389 18.64 -2.81 -2.83
C TYR A 389 19.70 -3.08 -3.88
N LEU A 390 19.32 -2.94 -5.15
CA LEU A 390 20.24 -3.03 -6.28
C LEU A 390 20.95 -1.68 -6.44
N ARG A 391 22.28 -1.67 -6.25
CA ARG A 391 23.10 -0.47 -6.47
C ARG A 391 23.51 -0.35 -7.93
N THR A 392 24.10 -1.41 -8.49
CA THR A 392 24.61 -1.42 -9.86
C THR A 392 24.21 -2.71 -10.57
N LEU A 393 23.73 -2.60 -11.80
CA LEU A 393 23.54 -3.70 -12.72
C LEU A 393 24.44 -3.49 -13.94
N LYS A 394 25.39 -4.42 -14.16
CA LYS A 394 26.19 -4.48 -15.38
C LYS A 394 25.71 -5.62 -16.26
N ILE A 395 25.55 -5.34 -17.53
CA ILE A 395 25.19 -6.33 -18.55
C ILE A 395 26.24 -6.26 -19.67
N ASN A 396 26.91 -7.38 -19.94
CA ASN A 396 27.98 -7.49 -20.91
C ASN A 396 29.06 -6.40 -20.72
N ASP A 397 29.58 -6.29 -19.49
CA ASP A 397 30.60 -5.33 -19.03
C ASP A 397 30.20 -3.84 -19.10
N SER A 398 28.99 -3.53 -19.53
CA SER A 398 28.45 -2.17 -19.55
C SER A 398 27.53 -1.94 -18.36
N VAL A 399 27.63 -0.76 -17.73
CA VAL A 399 26.70 -0.35 -16.66
C VAL A 399 25.36 -0.03 -17.28
N PHE A 400 24.33 -0.84 -16.97
CA PHE A 400 22.96 -0.62 -17.41
C PHE A 400 22.15 0.22 -16.41
N TYR A 401 22.39 0.00 -15.10
CA TYR A 401 21.65 0.70 -14.05
C TYR A 401 22.58 1.02 -12.88
N THR A 402 22.40 2.19 -12.30
CA THR A 402 22.96 2.57 -11.01
C THR A 402 21.93 3.39 -10.23
N SER A 403 21.72 3.05 -8.96
CA SER A 403 20.81 3.75 -8.06
C SER A 403 21.33 5.14 -7.59
N GLU A 404 22.56 5.50 -7.93
CA GLU A 404 23.17 6.80 -7.56
C GLU A 404 22.95 7.88 -8.63
N GLY A 405 22.22 7.57 -9.69
CA GLY A 405 21.94 8.47 -10.80
C GLY A 405 20.46 8.81 -11.01
N GLU A 406 19.58 8.46 -10.06
CA GLU A 406 18.16 8.85 -10.05
C GLU A 406 17.90 9.91 -8.98
#